data_79cda09edac1ffa69ef956941d441b59
#
_entry.id   79cda09edac1ffa69ef956941d441b59
#
_cell.length_a   1.000
_cell.length_b   1.000
_cell.length_c   1.000
_cell.angle_alpha   90.00
_cell.angle_beta   90.00
_cell.angle_gamma   90.00
#
_symmetry.space_group_name_H-M   'P 1'
#
loop_
_entity.id
_entity.type
_entity.pdbx_description
1 polymer ?
#
loop_
_entity_poly.entity_id
_entity_poly.type
_entity_poly.pdbx_seq_one_letter_code
_entity_poly.pdbx_strand_id
1 'polypeptide(L)'
;YNGAGGRLAGSGGPFSAGTQPVPMMTVERLRTCDWDITADFTIPDDWCSGIYLAKLGRTDKPGWQSYVPFVVKTREATDLLVQVSDLTWQAYNKWPANDSIYDDGSGPVWYSGPNVRVSLDRPFARYCQILDAPLSIGSGEFLLWEHPLVFWLEAQGYDVGYCSNLDLHLDSKVLDRTKALVSVAHDEYWSRDMFDNALAAREDGLSIAFLSGNAVYHEIEFYDSETTGEPCRAFARRELM
;
A
#
# COMPACT_ATOMS: atom_id res chain seq x y z
N TYR A 1 -7.65 9.32 -6.02
CA TYR A 1 -7.64 9.66 -7.44
C TYR A 1 -9.04 9.48 -7.99
N ASN A 2 -9.56 10.38 -8.78
CA ASN A 2 -10.95 10.32 -9.21
C ASN A 2 -11.10 10.51 -10.74
N GLY A 3 -10.48 9.71 -11.55
CA GLY A 3 -10.66 9.59 -13.00
C GLY A 3 -10.41 10.81 -13.90
N ALA A 4 -10.49 12.00 -13.35
CA ALA A 4 -10.27 13.25 -14.07
C ALA A 4 -8.80 13.74 -14.06
N GLY A 5 -7.86 12.83 -13.80
CA GLY A 5 -6.45 13.19 -13.68
C GLY A 5 -6.03 13.57 -12.27
N GLY A 6 -6.88 13.31 -11.29
CA GLY A 6 -6.70 13.73 -9.92
C GLY A 6 -7.14 15.16 -9.66
N ARG A 7 -7.56 15.44 -8.46
CA ARG A 7 -7.92 16.77 -7.98
C ARG A 7 -7.26 17.08 -6.65
N LEU A 8 -7.06 18.34 -6.36
CA LEU A 8 -6.64 18.76 -5.03
C LEU A 8 -7.82 18.63 -4.07
N ALA A 9 -7.71 17.69 -3.12
CA ALA A 9 -8.72 17.47 -2.08
C ALA A 9 -8.52 18.37 -0.86
N GLY A 10 -7.25 18.67 -0.53
CA GLY A 10 -6.91 19.55 0.59
C GLY A 10 -5.47 20.01 0.52
N SER A 11 -5.11 20.96 1.36
CA SER A 11 -3.72 21.42 1.51
C SER A 11 -3.49 21.90 2.94
N GLY A 12 -2.23 21.86 3.37
CA GLY A 12 -1.84 22.31 4.70
C GLY A 12 -0.40 22.81 4.74
N GLY A 13 -0.01 23.36 5.87
CA GLY A 13 1.34 23.87 6.10
C GLY A 13 1.53 25.36 5.78
N PRO A 14 2.79 25.83 5.73
CA PRO A 14 4.00 25.01 5.90
C PRO A 14 4.17 24.45 7.31
N PHE A 15 4.71 23.24 7.41
CA PHE A 15 5.05 22.61 8.69
C PHE A 15 6.55 22.67 8.91
N SER A 16 6.97 22.86 10.17
CA SER A 16 8.37 22.76 10.54
C SER A 16 8.73 21.30 10.76
N ALA A 17 9.53 20.76 9.87
CA ALA A 17 9.99 19.37 9.94
C ALA A 17 11.50 19.31 10.19
N GLY A 18 11.91 18.47 11.11
CA GLY A 18 13.30 18.11 11.36
C GLY A 18 13.75 16.92 10.50
N THR A 19 15.07 16.73 10.40
CA THR A 19 15.62 15.48 9.88
C THR A 19 15.51 14.40 10.96
N GLN A 20 14.87 13.30 10.64
CA GLN A 20 14.77 12.15 11.54
C GLN A 20 15.74 11.03 11.08
N PRO A 21 16.31 10.29 12.02
CA PRO A 21 17.27 9.26 11.68
C PRO A 21 16.62 8.12 10.92
N VAL A 22 17.40 7.50 10.03
CA VAL A 22 17.00 6.20 9.48
C VAL A 22 17.09 5.15 10.60
N PRO A 23 16.01 4.41 10.89
CA PRO A 23 16.01 3.42 11.96
C PRO A 23 17.07 2.34 11.74
N MET A 24 17.59 1.82 12.84
CA MET A 24 18.45 0.65 12.79
C MET A 24 17.66 -0.57 12.30
N MET A 25 18.32 -1.43 11.57
CA MET A 25 17.76 -2.74 11.20
C MET A 25 17.83 -3.65 12.44
N THR A 26 16.70 -4.27 12.76
CA THR A 26 16.58 -5.18 13.90
C THR A 26 16.57 -6.65 13.44
N VAL A 27 16.09 -7.55 14.29
CA VAL A 27 15.96 -8.97 13.98
C VAL A 27 15.09 -9.17 12.74
N GLU A 28 15.40 -10.20 11.95
CA GLU A 28 14.69 -10.55 10.71
C GLU A 28 14.64 -9.39 9.68
N ARG A 29 15.68 -8.56 9.72
CA ARG A 29 15.85 -7.39 8.85
C ARG A 29 14.72 -6.37 8.95
N LEU A 30 13.96 -6.36 10.04
CA LEU A 30 12.91 -5.40 10.27
C LEU A 30 13.48 -3.99 10.44
N ARG A 31 12.88 -3.03 9.76
CA ARG A 31 13.19 -1.61 9.88
C ARG A 31 11.88 -0.84 9.98
N THR A 32 11.61 -0.30 11.16
CA THR A 32 10.37 0.41 11.49
C THR A 32 10.70 1.84 11.89
N CYS A 33 9.99 2.81 11.35
CA CYS A 33 10.11 4.20 11.76
C CYS A 33 9.27 4.43 13.02
N ASP A 34 9.94 5.01 14.03
CA ASP A 34 9.31 5.54 15.25
C ASP A 34 9.65 7.04 15.31
N TRP A 35 9.14 7.77 14.32
CA TRP A 35 9.46 9.17 14.13
C TRP A 35 8.44 10.07 14.84
N ASP A 36 8.93 11.21 15.31
CA ASP A 36 8.05 12.24 15.83
C ASP A 36 7.04 12.70 14.79
N ILE A 37 5.79 12.86 15.21
CA ILE A 37 4.73 13.37 14.36
C ILE A 37 5.01 14.83 13.99
N THR A 38 5.14 15.10 12.72
CA THR A 38 5.32 16.46 12.18
C THR A 38 3.98 17.14 11.92
N ALA A 39 3.01 16.39 11.43
CA ALA A 39 1.66 16.85 11.15
C ALA A 39 0.70 15.67 11.21
N ASP A 40 -0.49 15.94 11.69
CA ASP A 40 -1.64 15.04 11.63
C ASP A 40 -2.76 15.66 10.77
N PHE A 41 -3.58 14.81 10.20
CA PHE A 41 -4.68 15.24 9.35
C PHE A 41 -5.86 14.30 9.53
N THR A 42 -7.00 14.85 9.92
CA THR A 42 -8.25 14.10 9.97
C THR A 42 -8.92 14.13 8.61
N ILE A 43 -9.19 12.95 8.07
CA ILE A 43 -9.90 12.82 6.79
C ILE A 43 -11.34 13.30 6.97
N PRO A 44 -11.79 14.31 6.20
CA PRO A 44 -13.16 14.79 6.26
C PRO A 44 -14.18 13.71 5.86
N ASP A 45 -15.35 13.74 6.48
CA ASP A 45 -16.40 12.74 6.22
C ASP A 45 -16.99 12.81 4.79
N ASP A 46 -16.83 13.94 4.13
CA ASP A 46 -17.29 14.17 2.76
C ASP A 46 -16.29 13.73 1.67
N TRP A 47 -15.13 13.18 2.08
CA TRP A 47 -14.21 12.63 1.10
C TRP A 47 -14.74 11.31 0.54
N CYS A 48 -14.78 11.21 -0.79
CA CYS A 48 -15.15 9.97 -1.45
C CYS A 48 -14.09 8.88 -1.25
N SER A 49 -14.51 7.63 -1.36
CA SER A 49 -13.58 6.51 -1.45
C SER A 49 -12.60 6.73 -2.61
N GLY A 50 -11.34 6.40 -2.41
CA GLY A 50 -10.31 6.64 -3.40
C GLY A 50 -8.90 6.41 -2.90
N ILE A 51 -7.95 6.48 -3.82
CA ILE A 51 -6.53 6.47 -3.51
C ILE A 51 -6.03 7.91 -3.50
N TYR A 52 -5.50 8.33 -2.38
CA TYR A 52 -5.02 9.69 -2.14
C TYR A 52 -3.50 9.69 -2.05
N LEU A 53 -2.90 10.73 -2.58
CA LEU A 53 -1.46 10.99 -2.52
C LEU A 53 -1.22 12.30 -1.77
N ALA A 54 -0.81 12.22 -0.51
CA ALA A 54 -0.35 13.41 0.19
C ALA A 54 1.01 13.81 -0.39
N LYS A 55 1.02 14.88 -1.18
CA LYS A 55 2.23 15.41 -1.79
C LYS A 55 2.96 16.32 -0.81
N LEU A 56 4.12 15.86 -0.36
CA LEU A 56 5.03 16.61 0.48
C LEU A 56 6.01 17.38 -0.40
N GLY A 57 6.03 18.70 -0.29
CA GLY A 57 6.94 19.57 -1.02
C GLY A 57 7.82 20.37 -0.07
N ARG A 58 9.12 20.51 -0.38
CA ARG A 58 10.02 21.38 0.37
C ARG A 58 9.83 22.82 -0.06
N THR A 59 9.63 23.73 0.90
CA THR A 59 9.51 25.16 0.63
C THR A 59 10.86 25.83 0.38
N ASP A 60 11.91 25.32 1.02
CA ASP A 60 13.30 25.82 0.88
C ASP A 60 14.03 25.25 -0.34
N LYS A 61 13.52 24.19 -0.96
CA LYS A 61 14.07 23.55 -2.16
C LYS A 61 12.95 23.21 -3.15
N PRO A 62 12.48 24.17 -3.94
CA PRO A 62 11.43 23.96 -4.93
C PRO A 62 11.76 22.78 -5.87
N GLY A 63 10.75 21.93 -6.12
CA GLY A 63 10.91 20.73 -6.96
C GLY A 63 11.30 19.47 -6.19
N TRP A 64 11.73 19.58 -4.95
CA TRP A 64 11.93 18.41 -4.08
C TRP A 64 10.58 18.00 -3.47
N GLN A 65 10.15 16.81 -3.81
CA GLN A 65 8.84 16.30 -3.39
C GLN A 65 8.86 14.78 -3.15
N SER A 66 7.92 14.33 -2.36
CA SER A 66 7.60 12.91 -2.18
C SER A 66 6.11 12.76 -1.98
N TYR A 67 5.61 11.53 -1.97
CA TYR A 67 4.23 11.20 -1.70
C TYR A 67 4.09 10.31 -0.47
N VAL A 68 2.92 10.40 0.18
CA VAL A 68 2.41 9.40 1.12
C VAL A 68 1.09 8.91 0.53
N PRO A 69 1.04 7.71 -0.05
CA PRO A 69 -0.20 7.14 -0.55
C PRO A 69 -1.02 6.59 0.61
N PHE A 70 -2.33 6.76 0.53
CA PHE A 70 -3.27 6.15 1.47
C PHE A 70 -4.62 5.92 0.81
N VAL A 71 -5.38 4.99 1.34
CA VAL A 71 -6.72 4.64 0.84
C VAL A 71 -7.77 5.23 1.76
N VAL A 72 -8.72 5.94 1.19
CA VAL A 72 -9.99 6.24 1.85
C VAL A 72 -10.96 5.15 1.43
N LYS A 73 -11.20 4.20 2.35
CA LYS A 73 -12.03 3.04 2.05
C LYS A 73 -13.49 3.41 1.87
N THR A 74 -14.20 2.61 1.07
CA THR A 74 -15.63 2.82 0.87
C THR A 74 -16.43 2.51 2.13
N ARG A 75 -17.44 3.35 2.39
CA ARG A 75 -18.47 3.12 3.41
C ARG A 75 -19.82 2.75 2.78
N GLU A 76 -19.95 3.02 1.50
CA GLU A 76 -21.17 2.81 0.72
C GLU A 76 -21.06 1.54 -0.13
N ALA A 77 -22.22 1.07 -0.62
CA ALA A 77 -22.25 0.01 -1.61
C ALA A 77 -21.72 0.52 -2.95
N THR A 78 -20.92 -0.30 -3.64
CA THR A 78 -20.35 0.03 -4.94
C THR A 78 -20.46 -1.16 -5.89
N ASP A 79 -20.39 -0.90 -7.20
CA ASP A 79 -20.38 -1.98 -8.18
C ASP A 79 -19.04 -2.72 -8.17
N LEU A 80 -17.95 -2.01 -8.07
CA LEU A 80 -16.60 -2.54 -8.06
C LEU A 80 -15.86 -2.10 -6.79
N LEU A 81 -15.17 -3.02 -6.15
CA LEU A 81 -14.22 -2.74 -5.09
C LEU A 81 -12.81 -3.01 -5.62
N VAL A 82 -12.02 -1.98 -5.81
CA VAL A 82 -10.62 -2.11 -6.19
C VAL A 82 -9.77 -2.24 -4.93
N GLN A 83 -9.10 -3.38 -4.80
CA GLN A 83 -8.10 -3.60 -3.76
C GLN A 83 -6.74 -3.17 -4.28
N VAL A 84 -6.09 -2.25 -3.56
CA VAL A 84 -4.72 -1.88 -3.85
C VAL A 84 -3.74 -2.88 -3.26
N SER A 85 -2.62 -3.09 -3.94
CA SER A 85 -1.61 -4.09 -3.57
C SER A 85 -0.55 -3.50 -2.62
N ASP A 86 -0.98 -2.80 -1.58
CA ASP A 86 -0.10 -2.02 -0.70
C ASP A 86 0.90 -2.88 0.10
N LEU A 87 0.60 -4.14 0.35
CA LEU A 87 1.57 -5.08 0.93
C LEU A 87 2.69 -5.39 -0.06
N THR A 88 2.36 -5.58 -1.33
CA THR A 88 3.36 -5.78 -2.39
C THR A 88 4.22 -4.53 -2.56
N TRP A 89 3.62 -3.34 -2.51
CA TRP A 89 4.40 -2.10 -2.55
C TRP A 89 5.45 -2.05 -1.44
N GLN A 90 5.10 -2.47 -0.23
CA GLN A 90 6.04 -2.49 0.88
C GLN A 90 7.06 -3.62 0.77
N ALA A 91 6.69 -4.77 0.23
CA ALA A 91 7.63 -5.87 0.00
C ALA A 91 8.76 -5.50 -0.95
N TYR A 92 8.46 -4.75 -2.00
CA TYR A 92 9.43 -4.26 -2.99
C TYR A 92 10.02 -2.89 -2.66
N ASN A 93 9.57 -2.25 -1.60
CA ASN A 93 10.05 -0.93 -1.20
C ASN A 93 11.52 -0.97 -0.78
N LYS A 94 12.36 -0.30 -1.52
CA LYS A 94 13.82 -0.24 -1.32
C LYS A 94 14.27 0.84 -0.32
N TRP A 95 13.35 1.45 0.42
CA TRP A 95 13.74 2.43 1.42
C TRP A 95 14.46 1.78 2.61
N PRO A 96 15.54 2.38 3.15
CA PRO A 96 16.14 3.67 2.77
C PRO A 96 17.07 3.58 1.58
N ALA A 97 17.65 2.44 1.28
CA ALA A 97 18.50 2.19 0.13
C ALA A 97 18.72 0.68 -0.03
N ASN A 98 18.27 0.11 -1.13
CA ASN A 98 18.45 -1.29 -1.51
C ASN A 98 18.06 -2.29 -0.41
N ASP A 99 16.97 -2.03 0.30
CA ASP A 99 16.59 -2.80 1.49
C ASP A 99 15.11 -3.21 1.41
N SER A 100 14.85 -4.18 0.57
CA SER A 100 13.53 -4.79 0.37
C SER A 100 13.53 -6.27 0.80
N ILE A 101 12.40 -6.94 0.66
CA ILE A 101 12.32 -8.37 0.90
C ILE A 101 13.26 -9.17 -0.02
N TYR A 102 13.60 -8.61 -1.18
CA TYR A 102 14.44 -9.25 -2.20
C TYR A 102 15.84 -8.66 -2.32
N ASP A 103 16.17 -7.65 -1.56
CA ASP A 103 17.43 -6.92 -1.68
C ASP A 103 17.97 -6.60 -0.28
N ASP A 104 19.15 -7.11 0.04
CA ASP A 104 19.84 -6.87 1.30
C ASP A 104 21.00 -5.86 1.17
N GLY A 105 21.11 -5.22 0.01
CA GLY A 105 22.18 -4.27 -0.29
C GLY A 105 23.52 -4.91 -0.62
N SER A 106 23.63 -6.24 -0.63
CA SER A 106 24.91 -6.94 -0.84
C SER A 106 25.27 -7.18 -2.32
N GLY A 107 24.36 -6.89 -3.25
CA GLY A 107 24.62 -7.10 -4.68
C GLY A 107 23.42 -6.83 -5.58
N PRO A 108 23.56 -7.09 -6.88
CA PRO A 108 22.51 -6.81 -7.87
C PRO A 108 21.40 -7.86 -7.87
N VAL A 109 21.26 -8.68 -6.83
CA VAL A 109 20.52 -9.93 -6.87
C VAL A 109 19.24 -9.83 -6.07
N TRP A 110 18.25 -10.50 -6.58
CA TRP A 110 17.06 -10.97 -5.92
C TRP A 110 17.42 -11.84 -4.72
N TYR A 111 17.52 -11.27 -3.55
CA TYR A 111 17.62 -12.00 -2.33
C TYR A 111 16.22 -12.35 -1.84
N SER A 112 15.98 -13.61 -1.58
CA SER A 112 14.78 -14.09 -0.93
C SER A 112 15.11 -15.00 0.22
N GLY A 113 15.87 -14.49 1.18
CA GLY A 113 16.15 -15.22 2.40
C GLY A 113 14.89 -15.43 3.24
N PRO A 114 14.85 -16.47 4.06
CA PRO A 114 13.80 -16.66 5.04
C PRO A 114 13.80 -15.54 6.08
N ASN A 115 12.68 -15.39 6.78
CA ASN A 115 12.56 -14.55 7.98
C ASN A 115 12.88 -13.06 7.77
N VAL A 116 12.45 -12.51 6.64
CA VAL A 116 12.48 -11.06 6.44
C VAL A 116 11.13 -10.48 6.81
N ARG A 117 11.09 -9.64 7.83
CA ARG A 117 9.91 -8.86 8.18
C ARG A 117 9.91 -7.52 7.45
N VAL A 118 8.76 -7.17 6.94
CA VAL A 118 8.51 -5.90 6.24
C VAL A 118 7.60 -5.02 7.09
N SER A 119 8.08 -3.86 7.51
CA SER A 119 7.26 -2.89 8.24
C SER A 119 6.36 -2.09 7.31
N LEU A 120 5.14 -1.82 7.75
CA LEU A 120 4.24 -0.84 7.13
C LEU A 120 4.54 0.59 7.59
N ASP A 121 5.30 0.75 8.68
CA ASP A 121 5.69 2.04 9.28
C ASP A 121 7.01 2.54 8.71
N ARG A 122 7.05 2.74 7.40
CA ARG A 122 8.20 3.31 6.71
C ARG A 122 7.76 4.02 5.43
N PRO A 123 8.44 5.10 5.02
CA PRO A 123 8.14 5.78 3.78
C PRO A 123 8.47 4.90 2.58
N PHE A 124 7.83 5.17 1.45
CA PHE A 124 8.24 4.58 0.19
C PHE A 124 9.48 5.28 -0.36
N ALA A 125 10.39 4.48 -0.90
CA ALA A 125 11.55 4.98 -1.63
C ALA A 125 11.13 5.76 -2.88
N ARG A 126 12.09 6.48 -3.45
CA ARG A 126 11.90 7.09 -4.76
C ARG A 126 11.61 6.04 -5.83
N TYR A 127 12.16 4.85 -5.65
CA TYR A 127 11.95 3.70 -6.52
C TYR A 127 11.50 2.51 -5.68
N CYS A 128 10.45 1.83 -6.11
CA CYS A 128 9.86 0.73 -5.35
C CYS A 128 9.99 -0.62 -6.01
N GLN A 129 10.46 -0.70 -7.22
CA GLN A 129 10.64 -1.99 -7.87
C GLN A 129 12.07 -2.19 -8.33
N ILE A 130 12.31 -3.38 -8.82
CA ILE A 130 13.56 -3.84 -9.37
C ILE A 130 14.06 -2.94 -10.48
N LEU A 131 13.16 -2.41 -11.28
CA LEU A 131 13.47 -1.63 -12.49
C LEU A 131 13.62 -0.13 -12.20
N ASP A 132 13.64 0.29 -10.95
CA ASP A 132 13.82 1.68 -10.55
C ASP A 132 12.98 2.66 -11.39
N ALA A 133 11.69 2.36 -11.53
CA ALA A 133 10.79 3.17 -12.33
C ALA A 133 10.61 4.56 -11.70
N PRO A 134 10.95 5.66 -12.42
CA PRO A 134 10.89 7.01 -11.86
C PRO A 134 9.47 7.49 -11.55
N LEU A 135 8.44 6.78 -12.02
CA LEU A 135 7.04 7.08 -11.73
C LEU A 135 6.65 6.78 -10.28
N SER A 136 7.41 5.97 -9.55
CA SER A 136 7.11 5.66 -8.14
C SER A 136 7.19 6.91 -7.26
N ILE A 137 8.29 7.60 -7.24
CA ILE A 137 8.55 8.88 -6.52
C ILE A 137 7.91 8.93 -5.12
N GLY A 138 8.04 7.85 -4.33
CA GLY A 138 7.44 7.74 -2.99
C GLY A 138 5.96 7.35 -2.97
N SER A 139 5.34 7.04 -4.10
CA SER A 139 3.92 6.64 -4.20
C SER A 139 3.68 5.13 -4.11
N GLY A 140 4.66 4.36 -3.62
CA GLY A 140 4.62 2.93 -3.78
C GLY A 140 4.62 2.55 -5.27
N GLU A 141 3.84 1.57 -5.63
CA GLU A 141 3.69 1.16 -7.04
C GLU A 141 2.42 1.72 -7.70
N PHE A 142 1.64 2.51 -6.95
CA PHE A 142 0.35 3.01 -7.41
C PHE A 142 0.43 3.71 -8.78
N LEU A 143 1.28 4.71 -8.93
CA LEU A 143 1.39 5.47 -10.18
C LEU A 143 1.95 4.62 -11.34
N LEU A 144 2.66 3.55 -11.02
CA LEU A 144 3.29 2.68 -12.00
C LEU A 144 2.29 1.66 -12.55
N TRP A 145 1.53 0.98 -11.69
CA TRP A 145 0.78 -0.20 -12.06
C TRP A 145 -0.73 -0.06 -11.92
N GLU A 146 -1.23 0.59 -10.87
CA GLU A 146 -2.65 0.59 -10.54
C GLU A 146 -3.40 1.78 -11.12
N HIS A 147 -2.75 2.94 -11.11
CA HIS A 147 -3.32 4.19 -11.59
C HIS A 147 -3.95 4.10 -13.01
N PRO A 148 -3.35 3.42 -14.00
CA PRO A 148 -3.96 3.35 -15.33
C PRO A 148 -5.35 2.70 -15.33
N LEU A 149 -5.53 1.61 -14.56
CA LEU A 149 -6.83 0.94 -14.45
C LEU A 149 -7.82 1.80 -13.65
N VAL A 150 -7.41 2.31 -12.51
CA VAL A 150 -8.23 3.17 -11.64
C VAL A 150 -8.71 4.39 -12.42
N PHE A 151 -7.81 5.05 -13.13
CA PHE A 151 -8.15 6.18 -14.00
C PHE A 151 -9.19 5.79 -15.05
N TRP A 152 -9.01 4.67 -15.71
CA TRP A 152 -9.91 4.21 -16.76
C TRP A 152 -11.29 3.87 -16.20
N LEU A 153 -11.37 3.13 -15.11
CA LEU A 153 -12.64 2.75 -14.48
C LEU A 153 -13.49 3.99 -14.12
N GLU A 154 -12.88 4.94 -13.42
CA GLU A 154 -13.57 6.16 -13.01
C GLU A 154 -13.93 7.05 -14.22
N ALA A 155 -13.04 7.15 -15.21
CA ALA A 155 -13.31 7.93 -16.43
C ALA A 155 -14.45 7.34 -17.27
N GLN A 156 -14.69 6.02 -17.19
CA GLN A 156 -15.83 5.37 -17.84
C GLN A 156 -17.12 5.48 -17.03
N GLY A 157 -17.05 6.01 -15.79
CA GLY A 157 -18.21 6.21 -14.94
C GLY A 157 -18.66 4.97 -14.18
N TYR A 158 -17.78 4.00 -13.98
CA TYR A 158 -18.06 2.88 -13.08
C TYR A 158 -18.18 3.38 -11.64
N ASP A 159 -19.06 2.75 -10.88
CA ASP A 159 -19.18 2.97 -9.44
C ASP A 159 -18.11 2.13 -8.73
N VAL A 160 -17.05 2.81 -8.27
CA VAL A 160 -15.84 2.19 -7.75
C VAL A 160 -15.57 2.61 -6.32
N GLY A 161 -15.49 1.63 -5.43
CA GLY A 161 -14.94 1.78 -4.09
C GLY A 161 -13.50 1.25 -4.02
N TYR A 162 -12.81 1.57 -2.95
CA TYR A 162 -11.42 1.18 -2.74
C TYR A 162 -11.19 0.58 -1.35
N CYS A 163 -10.27 -0.36 -1.25
CA CYS A 163 -9.74 -0.89 0.01
C CYS A 163 -8.25 -1.23 -0.14
N SER A 164 -7.56 -1.36 0.99
CA SER A 164 -6.20 -1.88 1.06
C SER A 164 -6.20 -3.41 1.24
N ASN A 165 -5.05 -4.05 1.07
CA ASN A 165 -4.87 -5.44 1.48
C ASN A 165 -5.20 -5.62 2.98
N LEU A 166 -4.77 -4.68 3.82
CA LEU A 166 -5.01 -4.75 5.25
C LEU A 166 -6.50 -4.65 5.61
N ASP A 167 -7.28 -3.84 4.88
CA ASP A 167 -8.74 -3.77 5.07
C ASP A 167 -9.39 -5.13 4.82
N LEU A 168 -8.97 -5.85 3.77
CA LEU A 168 -9.49 -7.18 3.47
C LEU A 168 -9.08 -8.21 4.52
N HIS A 169 -7.91 -8.06 5.14
CA HIS A 169 -7.46 -8.91 6.25
C HIS A 169 -8.31 -8.68 7.51
N LEU A 170 -8.51 -7.41 7.88
CA LEU A 170 -9.13 -7.04 9.15
C LEU A 170 -10.66 -7.13 9.16
N ASP A 171 -11.31 -6.99 8.01
CA ASP A 171 -12.77 -6.86 7.93
C ASP A 171 -13.34 -7.49 6.65
N SER A 172 -13.82 -8.73 6.77
CA SER A 172 -14.51 -9.41 5.66
C SER A 172 -15.72 -8.64 5.12
N LYS A 173 -16.34 -7.80 5.95
CA LYS A 173 -17.54 -7.03 5.57
C LYS A 173 -17.26 -5.95 4.51
N VAL A 174 -16.00 -5.66 4.24
CA VAL A 174 -15.64 -4.78 3.12
C VAL A 174 -16.14 -5.35 1.79
N LEU A 175 -16.32 -6.67 1.70
CA LEU A 175 -16.82 -7.38 0.52
C LEU A 175 -18.35 -7.46 0.43
N ASP A 176 -19.09 -7.25 1.54
CA ASP A 176 -20.53 -7.44 1.58
C ASP A 176 -21.33 -6.43 0.74
N ARG A 177 -20.68 -5.33 0.34
CA ARG A 177 -21.33 -4.17 -0.28
C ARG A 177 -20.90 -3.94 -1.71
N THR A 178 -20.29 -4.94 -2.34
CA THR A 178 -19.81 -4.82 -3.71
C THR A 178 -20.26 -6.00 -4.56
N LYS A 179 -20.34 -5.81 -5.87
CA LYS A 179 -20.68 -6.87 -6.83
C LYS A 179 -19.43 -7.60 -7.33
N ALA A 180 -18.29 -6.92 -7.31
CA ALA A 180 -17.03 -7.51 -7.72
C ALA A 180 -15.83 -6.93 -6.97
N LEU A 181 -14.93 -7.83 -6.55
CA LEU A 181 -13.59 -7.49 -6.10
C LEU A 181 -12.64 -7.47 -7.30
N VAL A 182 -11.85 -6.42 -7.42
CA VAL A 182 -10.83 -6.28 -8.46
C VAL A 182 -9.46 -6.19 -7.80
N SER A 183 -8.68 -7.24 -7.88
CA SER A 183 -7.27 -7.27 -7.51
C SER A 183 -6.45 -6.79 -8.73
N VAL A 184 -5.61 -5.78 -8.54
CA VAL A 184 -4.98 -5.07 -9.65
C VAL A 184 -3.46 -5.02 -9.51
N ALA A 185 -2.78 -4.94 -10.64
CA ALA A 185 -1.34 -4.70 -10.79
C ALA A 185 -0.43 -5.87 -10.37
N HIS A 186 0.10 -5.87 -9.15
CA HIS A 186 1.00 -6.90 -8.63
C HIS A 186 0.57 -7.21 -7.19
N ASP A 187 -0.40 -8.10 -7.04
CA ASP A 187 -1.03 -8.40 -5.75
C ASP A 187 -0.56 -9.77 -5.22
N GLU A 188 0.71 -9.81 -4.85
CA GLU A 188 1.48 -11.03 -4.61
C GLU A 188 1.35 -11.57 -3.18
N TYR A 189 1.16 -10.68 -2.20
CA TYR A 189 1.26 -10.99 -0.76
C TYR A 189 -0.11 -10.96 -0.10
N TRP A 190 -0.65 -12.15 0.22
CA TRP A 190 -1.93 -12.30 0.87
C TRP A 190 -1.81 -13.08 2.18
N SER A 191 -2.49 -12.64 3.22
CA SER A 191 -2.67 -13.45 4.42
C SER A 191 -3.71 -14.54 4.19
N ARG A 192 -3.71 -15.54 5.06
CA ARG A 192 -4.72 -16.59 5.05
C ARG A 192 -6.13 -16.02 5.20
N ASP A 193 -6.31 -15.04 6.10
CA ASP A 193 -7.62 -14.42 6.34
C ASP A 193 -8.12 -13.65 5.10
N MET A 194 -7.25 -12.93 4.39
CA MET A 194 -7.62 -12.30 3.11
C MET A 194 -8.13 -13.31 2.10
N PHE A 195 -7.43 -14.42 1.97
CA PHE A 195 -7.81 -15.49 1.05
C PHE A 195 -9.16 -16.11 1.43
N ASP A 196 -9.32 -16.46 2.71
CA ASP A 196 -10.55 -17.09 3.21
C ASP A 196 -11.75 -16.14 3.13
N ASN A 197 -11.56 -14.83 3.42
CA ASN A 197 -12.59 -13.80 3.26
C ASN A 197 -13.03 -13.66 1.79
N ALA A 198 -12.08 -13.59 0.87
CA ALA A 198 -12.38 -13.51 -0.56
C ALA A 198 -13.06 -14.78 -1.09
N LEU A 199 -12.61 -15.95 -0.64
CA LEU A 199 -13.20 -17.23 -1.01
C LEU A 199 -14.65 -17.34 -0.53
N ALA A 200 -14.91 -17.02 0.74
CA ALA A 200 -16.25 -17.04 1.31
C ALA A 200 -17.20 -16.09 0.58
N ALA A 201 -16.76 -14.86 0.33
CA ALA A 201 -17.56 -13.89 -0.43
C ALA A 201 -17.85 -14.36 -1.87
N ARG A 202 -16.90 -15.04 -2.51
CA ARG A 202 -17.09 -15.62 -3.84
C ARG A 202 -18.15 -16.75 -3.80
N GLU A 203 -18.12 -17.58 -2.78
CA GLU A 203 -19.13 -18.65 -2.59
C GLU A 203 -20.52 -18.07 -2.37
N ASP A 204 -20.61 -16.90 -1.75
CA ASP A 204 -21.85 -16.14 -1.56
C ASP A 204 -22.26 -15.31 -2.81
N GLY A 205 -21.50 -15.40 -3.91
CA GLY A 205 -21.87 -14.84 -5.20
C GLY A 205 -21.08 -13.61 -5.65
N LEU A 206 -20.07 -13.17 -4.89
CA LEU A 206 -19.18 -12.11 -5.31
C LEU A 206 -18.38 -12.53 -6.56
N SER A 207 -18.29 -11.67 -7.55
CA SER A 207 -17.35 -11.83 -8.66
C SER A 207 -15.96 -11.39 -8.24
N ILE A 208 -14.91 -12.10 -8.67
CA ILE A 208 -13.52 -11.70 -8.43
C ILE A 208 -12.78 -11.61 -9.76
N ALA A 209 -12.11 -10.49 -9.99
CA ALA A 209 -11.26 -10.27 -11.17
C ALA A 209 -9.81 -10.06 -10.72
N PHE A 210 -8.93 -10.98 -11.08
CA PHE A 210 -7.49 -10.82 -10.93
C PHE A 210 -6.91 -10.21 -12.20
N LEU A 211 -6.68 -8.91 -12.17
CA LEU A 211 -5.98 -8.13 -13.21
C LEU A 211 -4.55 -7.84 -12.74
N SER A 212 -3.89 -8.87 -12.27
CA SER A 212 -2.67 -8.79 -11.48
C SER A 212 -1.65 -9.85 -11.94
N GLY A 213 -0.37 -9.49 -11.85
CA GLY A 213 0.73 -10.45 -11.91
C GLY A 213 0.97 -11.11 -10.56
N ASN A 214 1.45 -12.36 -10.56
CA ASN A 214 1.74 -13.14 -9.35
C ASN A 214 0.65 -13.10 -8.28
N ALA A 215 -0.62 -12.99 -8.70
CA ALA A 215 -1.75 -12.83 -7.78
C ALA A 215 -1.77 -13.95 -6.72
N VAL A 216 -1.85 -13.56 -5.43
CA VAL A 216 -1.96 -14.50 -4.29
C VAL A 216 -0.81 -15.52 -4.26
N TYR A 217 0.39 -15.11 -4.60
CA TYR A 217 1.52 -16.04 -4.77
C TYR A 217 2.19 -16.41 -3.46
N HIS A 218 2.30 -15.46 -2.53
CA HIS A 218 2.91 -15.66 -1.22
C HIS A 218 1.90 -15.55 -0.08
N GLU A 219 1.79 -16.58 0.74
CA GLU A 219 1.11 -16.46 2.04
C GLU A 219 1.99 -15.67 2.99
N ILE A 220 1.37 -14.73 3.72
CA ILE A 220 2.03 -13.92 4.73
C ILE A 220 1.38 -14.09 6.10
N GLU A 221 2.17 -13.74 7.12
CA GLU A 221 1.73 -13.58 8.50
C GLU A 221 1.98 -12.14 8.95
N PHE A 222 0.99 -11.55 9.63
CA PHE A 222 1.12 -10.21 10.20
C PHE A 222 1.70 -10.26 11.62
N TYR A 223 2.38 -9.19 11.97
CA TYR A 223 2.95 -8.94 13.29
C TYR A 223 2.57 -7.55 13.77
N ASP A 224 2.35 -7.44 15.07
CA ASP A 224 2.09 -6.16 15.71
C ASP A 224 3.35 -5.30 15.78
N SER A 225 3.17 -4.00 15.93
CA SER A 225 4.29 -3.09 16.14
C SER A 225 5.02 -3.41 17.44
N GLU A 226 6.33 -3.62 17.36
CA GLU A 226 7.18 -3.83 18.54
C GLU A 226 7.32 -2.57 19.40
N THR A 227 7.06 -1.38 18.81
CA THR A 227 7.20 -0.09 19.49
C THR A 227 5.90 0.44 20.05
N THR A 228 4.81 0.36 19.30
CA THR A 228 3.51 0.93 19.68
C THR A 228 2.50 -0.11 20.16
N GLY A 229 2.72 -1.39 19.87
CA GLY A 229 1.75 -2.45 20.12
C GLY A 229 0.53 -2.43 19.18
N GLU A 230 0.51 -1.55 18.20
CA GLU A 230 -0.57 -1.53 17.20
C GLU A 230 -0.56 -2.80 16.34
N PRO A 231 -1.74 -3.38 16.05
CA PRO A 231 -1.84 -4.64 15.34
C PRO A 231 -1.47 -4.50 13.85
N CYS A 232 -0.94 -5.58 13.28
CA CYS A 232 -0.69 -5.72 11.84
C CYS A 232 0.20 -4.61 11.24
N ARG A 233 1.27 -4.20 11.94
CA ARG A 233 2.18 -3.16 11.45
C ARG A 233 3.42 -3.69 10.72
N ALA A 234 3.58 -5.00 10.69
CA ALA A 234 4.61 -5.66 9.89
C ALA A 234 4.08 -6.99 9.35
N PHE A 235 4.74 -7.53 8.34
CA PHE A 235 4.46 -8.87 7.83
C PHE A 235 5.72 -9.60 7.39
N ALA A 236 5.63 -10.92 7.32
CA ALA A 236 6.65 -11.77 6.71
C ALA A 236 6.00 -12.82 5.80
N ARG A 237 6.75 -13.33 4.85
CA ARG A 237 6.33 -14.51 4.09
C ARG A 237 6.30 -15.72 5.02
N ARG A 238 5.25 -16.49 4.91
CA ARG A 238 5.18 -17.80 5.56
C ARG A 238 6.01 -18.80 4.78
N GLU A 239 6.90 -19.50 5.46
CA GLU A 239 7.62 -20.61 4.82
C GLU A 239 6.63 -21.75 4.55
N LEU A 240 6.61 -22.23 3.31
CA LEU A 240 5.96 -23.48 2.99
C LEU A 240 6.79 -24.59 3.66
N MET A 241 6.23 -25.24 4.70
CA MET A 241 6.81 -26.43 5.31
C MET A 241 6.75 -27.61 4.35
#